data_dc37875fd782ba1b0c999b93848325f4
#
_entry.id   dc37875fd782ba1b0c999b93848325f4
#
_cell.length_a   1.000
_cell.length_b   1.000
_cell.length_c   1.000
_cell.angle_alpha   90.00
_cell.angle_beta   90.00
_cell.angle_gamma   90.00
#
_symmetry.space_group_name_H-M   'P 1'
#
loop_
_entity.id
_entity.type
_entity.pdbx_description
1 polymer ?
#
loop_
_entity_poly.entity_id
_entity_poly.type
_entity_poly.pdbx_seq_one_letter_code
_entity_poly.pdbx_strand_id
1 'polypeptide(L)'
;MAEHQREHKGDLGPRKYSREYIQRFIDTARASGYLVTYNHPCWSMEAEEDTLSYDGCFSLEVFNTGSEKISGYECNMALYDKFLRKGKFLYVHGADDNHNKAPFGDLMCDSFGSWTQILAEELTYPAVIRALEEGRFYATTGPEITELTFDGSHVRIGCSPAQRIVVHGSPKLGKSFYNPDGSPITHAELDLPPIGEYVYFSVYTADGKAAHT
;
A
#
# COMPACT_ATOMS: atom_id res chain seq x y z
N MET A 1 -13.01 24.90 -3.90
CA MET A 1 -13.59 24.14 -5.03
C MET A 1 -12.44 23.78 -5.92
N ALA A 2 -12.31 22.51 -6.28
CA ALA A 2 -11.19 22.05 -7.09
C ALA A 2 -11.25 22.73 -8.48
N GLU A 3 -10.22 23.46 -8.83
CA GLU A 3 -10.03 24.03 -10.18
C GLU A 3 -9.91 22.95 -11.27
N HIS A 4 -9.93 21.68 -10.89
CA HIS A 4 -9.79 20.52 -11.77
C HIS A 4 -10.95 19.57 -11.54
N GLN A 5 -12.14 19.95 -11.94
CA GLN A 5 -13.23 19.00 -12.13
C GLN A 5 -12.81 18.09 -13.28
N ARG A 6 -12.43 16.86 -12.96
CA ARG A 6 -12.00 15.89 -13.97
C ARG A 6 -13.20 15.50 -14.83
N GLU A 7 -13.06 15.62 -16.13
CA GLU A 7 -14.13 15.24 -17.06
C GLU A 7 -14.26 13.72 -17.08
N HIS A 8 -15.47 13.22 -16.88
CA HIS A 8 -15.78 11.82 -17.07
C HIS A 8 -15.66 11.45 -18.56
N LYS A 9 -14.72 10.58 -18.89
CA LYS A 9 -14.46 10.17 -20.26
C LYS A 9 -14.99 8.76 -20.53
N GLY A 10 -16.20 8.69 -21.05
CA GLY A 10 -16.79 7.45 -21.51
C GLY A 10 -17.96 6.94 -20.65
N ASP A 11 -18.86 6.25 -21.30
CA ASP A 11 -19.95 5.52 -20.66
C ASP A 11 -19.54 4.06 -20.51
N LEU A 12 -19.53 3.59 -19.27
CA LEU A 12 -19.19 2.19 -18.95
C LEU A 12 -20.39 1.25 -19.10
N GLY A 13 -21.59 1.81 -19.26
CA GLY A 13 -22.82 1.03 -19.26
C GLY A 13 -23.11 0.34 -17.92
N PRO A 14 -24.03 -0.63 -17.89
CA PRO A 14 -24.36 -1.37 -16.68
C PRO A 14 -23.14 -2.09 -16.10
N ARG A 15 -22.98 -2.02 -14.77
CA ARG A 15 -21.86 -2.66 -14.06
C ARG A 15 -21.85 -4.17 -14.30
N LYS A 16 -20.69 -4.70 -14.63
CA LYS A 16 -20.43 -6.14 -14.80
C LYS A 16 -19.19 -6.54 -14.03
N TYR A 17 -19.20 -7.74 -13.48
CA TYR A 17 -18.04 -8.36 -12.85
C TYR A 17 -17.37 -9.29 -13.87
N SER A 18 -16.68 -8.68 -14.86
CA SER A 18 -15.81 -9.40 -15.78
C SER A 18 -14.50 -8.67 -15.89
N ARG A 19 -13.44 -9.40 -16.16
CA ARG A 19 -12.08 -8.87 -16.35
C ARG A 19 -12.06 -7.71 -17.34
N GLU A 20 -12.72 -7.86 -18.48
CA GLU A 20 -12.76 -6.85 -19.54
C GLU A 20 -13.50 -5.58 -19.09
N TYR A 21 -14.55 -5.74 -18.29
CA TYR A 21 -15.27 -4.60 -17.75
C TYR A 21 -14.43 -3.85 -16.70
N ILE A 22 -13.79 -4.58 -15.78
CA ILE A 22 -12.96 -3.99 -14.73
C ILE A 22 -11.77 -3.27 -15.36
N GLN A 23 -11.07 -3.89 -16.33
CA GLN A 23 -9.96 -3.23 -17.03
C GLN A 23 -10.42 -1.95 -17.75
N ARG A 24 -11.55 -2.00 -18.45
CA ARG A 24 -12.12 -0.80 -19.10
C ARG A 24 -12.50 0.27 -18.09
N PHE A 25 -12.98 -0.11 -16.89
CA PHE A 25 -13.24 0.83 -15.82
C PHE A 25 -11.95 1.54 -15.37
N ILE A 26 -10.89 0.78 -15.13
CA ILE A 26 -9.56 1.30 -14.76
C ILE A 26 -9.08 2.28 -15.84
N ASP A 27 -9.10 1.88 -17.10
CA ASP A 27 -8.62 2.70 -18.23
C ASP A 27 -9.42 3.99 -18.38
N THR A 28 -10.75 3.93 -18.23
CA THR A 28 -11.63 5.11 -18.31
C THR A 28 -11.39 6.08 -17.16
N ALA A 29 -11.24 5.57 -15.94
CA ALA A 29 -10.94 6.40 -14.78
C ALA A 29 -9.57 7.09 -14.92
N ARG A 30 -8.55 6.35 -15.35
CA ARG A 30 -7.21 6.91 -15.63
C ARG A 30 -7.23 7.95 -16.72
N ALA A 31 -7.92 7.69 -17.83
CA ALA A 31 -8.07 8.66 -18.92
C ALA A 31 -8.80 9.93 -18.47
N SER A 32 -9.63 9.85 -17.44
CA SER A 32 -10.27 10.98 -16.77
C SER A 32 -9.38 11.64 -15.70
N GLY A 33 -8.13 11.18 -15.53
CA GLY A 33 -7.13 11.73 -14.62
C GLY A 33 -7.29 11.30 -13.15
N TYR A 34 -7.97 10.19 -12.88
CA TYR A 34 -8.05 9.63 -11.52
C TYR A 34 -6.86 8.73 -11.21
N LEU A 35 -6.42 8.74 -9.95
CA LEU A 35 -5.59 7.69 -9.37
C LEU A 35 -6.51 6.53 -9.02
N VAL A 36 -6.27 5.37 -9.62
CA VAL A 36 -7.13 4.19 -9.46
C VAL A 36 -6.48 3.22 -8.49
N THR A 37 -7.15 2.85 -7.43
CA THR A 37 -6.67 1.86 -6.45
C THR A 37 -7.39 0.52 -6.63
N TYR A 38 -6.67 -0.58 -6.37
CA TYR A 38 -7.26 -1.92 -6.28
C TYR A 38 -7.44 -2.25 -4.80
N ASN A 39 -8.70 -2.31 -4.36
CA ASN A 39 -9.04 -2.42 -2.96
C ASN A 39 -9.40 -3.86 -2.56
N HIS A 40 -9.17 -4.23 -1.30
CA HIS A 40 -9.53 -5.48 -0.62
C HIS A 40 -9.48 -6.74 -1.52
N PRO A 41 -8.34 -7.03 -2.17
CA PRO A 41 -8.25 -8.11 -3.16
C PRO A 41 -8.62 -9.48 -2.58
N CYS A 42 -8.26 -9.78 -1.36
CA CYS A 42 -8.61 -11.04 -0.71
C CYS A 42 -10.10 -11.12 -0.37
N TRP A 43 -10.70 -10.03 0.10
CA TRP A 43 -12.14 -9.98 0.39
C TRP A 43 -12.98 -10.09 -0.89
N SER A 44 -12.50 -9.54 -1.99
CA SER A 44 -13.17 -9.62 -3.30
C SER A 44 -13.25 -11.04 -3.85
N MET A 45 -12.42 -11.97 -3.35
CA MET A 45 -12.38 -13.39 -3.76
C MET A 45 -12.25 -13.58 -5.28
N GLU A 46 -11.65 -12.61 -5.96
CA GLU A 46 -11.34 -12.71 -7.38
C GLU A 46 -10.19 -13.69 -7.59
N ALA A 47 -10.20 -14.41 -8.71
CA ALA A 47 -9.11 -15.31 -9.06
C ALA A 47 -7.78 -14.52 -9.17
N GLU A 48 -6.71 -15.05 -8.60
CA GLU A 48 -5.41 -14.36 -8.57
C GLU A 48 -4.89 -14.01 -9.97
N GLU A 49 -5.11 -14.88 -10.95
CA GLU A 49 -4.74 -14.65 -12.33
C GLU A 49 -5.49 -13.47 -12.96
N ASP A 50 -6.75 -13.25 -12.59
CA ASP A 50 -7.52 -12.09 -13.04
C ASP A 50 -7.04 -10.82 -12.35
N THR A 51 -6.88 -10.83 -11.03
CA THR A 51 -6.30 -9.74 -10.25
C THR A 51 -4.94 -9.31 -10.81
N LEU A 52 -4.04 -10.25 -11.02
CA LEU A 52 -2.70 -9.99 -11.56
C LEU A 52 -2.70 -9.60 -13.05
N SER A 53 -3.82 -9.69 -13.74
CA SER A 53 -3.93 -9.29 -15.14
C SER A 53 -4.19 -7.81 -15.32
N TYR A 54 -4.77 -7.13 -14.32
CA TYR A 54 -5.12 -5.71 -14.43
C TYR A 54 -3.89 -4.83 -14.54
N ASP A 55 -4.02 -3.81 -15.39
CA ASP A 55 -2.99 -2.80 -15.62
C ASP A 55 -3.49 -1.41 -15.26
N GLY A 56 -2.56 -0.58 -14.78
CA GLY A 56 -2.82 0.84 -14.56
C GLY A 56 -3.43 1.21 -13.22
N CYS A 57 -3.55 0.28 -12.28
CA CYS A 57 -3.81 0.66 -10.91
C CYS A 57 -2.61 1.43 -10.35
N PHE A 58 -2.90 2.52 -9.65
CA PHE A 58 -1.93 3.36 -8.98
C PHE A 58 -1.38 2.69 -7.73
N SER A 59 -2.25 2.05 -6.94
CA SER A 59 -1.88 1.37 -5.71
C SER A 59 -2.75 0.16 -5.40
N LEU A 60 -2.19 -0.74 -4.59
CA LEU A 60 -2.88 -1.90 -4.01
C LEU A 60 -3.19 -1.64 -2.54
N GLU A 61 -4.40 -1.91 -2.12
CA GLU A 61 -4.77 -1.90 -0.71
C GLU A 61 -4.19 -3.14 -0.02
N VAL A 62 -3.18 -2.92 0.82
CA VAL A 62 -2.50 -3.99 1.54
C VAL A 62 -3.01 -4.18 2.96
N PHE A 63 -3.64 -3.16 3.52
CA PHE A 63 -4.35 -3.21 4.79
C PHE A 63 -5.78 -2.73 4.61
N ASN A 64 -6.75 -3.50 5.13
CA ASN A 64 -8.16 -3.12 5.17
C ASN A 64 -8.76 -3.61 6.49
N THR A 65 -9.01 -2.67 7.43
CA THR A 65 -9.49 -2.99 8.77
C THR A 65 -10.90 -3.62 8.73
N GLY A 66 -11.79 -3.11 7.87
CA GLY A 66 -13.14 -3.64 7.74
C GLY A 66 -13.16 -5.09 7.25
N SER A 67 -12.35 -5.40 6.24
CA SER A 67 -12.20 -6.77 5.72
C SER A 67 -11.59 -7.72 6.75
N GLU A 68 -10.59 -7.27 7.51
CA GLU A 68 -9.99 -8.04 8.60
C GLU A 68 -11.04 -8.40 9.66
N LYS A 69 -11.82 -7.40 10.14
CA LYS A 69 -12.85 -7.61 11.16
C LYS A 69 -13.96 -8.55 10.70
N ILE A 70 -14.39 -8.46 9.45
CA ILE A 70 -15.51 -9.24 8.93
C ILE A 70 -15.10 -10.65 8.49
N SER A 71 -13.94 -10.78 7.85
CA SER A 71 -13.56 -12.02 7.14
C SER A 71 -12.23 -12.61 7.58
N GLY A 72 -11.47 -11.93 8.45
CA GLY A 72 -10.13 -12.36 8.86
C GLY A 72 -9.09 -12.25 7.74
N TYR A 73 -9.38 -11.54 6.66
CA TYR A 73 -8.44 -11.28 5.58
C TYR A 73 -7.53 -10.10 5.94
N GLU A 74 -6.29 -10.44 6.22
CA GLU A 74 -5.25 -9.51 6.63
C GLU A 74 -4.48 -8.94 5.43
N CYS A 75 -3.23 -8.59 5.71
CA CYS A 75 -2.30 -7.93 4.80
C CYS A 75 -2.07 -8.66 3.47
N ASN A 76 -2.12 -7.92 2.37
CA ASN A 76 -1.99 -8.39 1.00
C ASN A 76 -0.56 -8.27 0.41
N MET A 77 0.50 -8.21 1.24
CA MET A 77 1.89 -8.05 0.76
C MET A 77 2.38 -9.21 -0.11
N ALA A 78 1.88 -10.43 0.09
CA ALA A 78 2.20 -11.55 -0.79
C ALA A 78 1.69 -11.34 -2.22
N LEU A 79 0.52 -10.75 -2.38
CA LEU A 79 -0.04 -10.38 -3.68
C LEU A 79 0.73 -9.20 -4.29
N TYR A 80 1.08 -8.20 -3.49
CA TYR A 80 1.91 -7.08 -3.92
C TYR A 80 3.24 -7.55 -4.53
N ASP A 81 3.96 -8.44 -3.83
CA ASP A 81 5.21 -9.02 -4.34
C ASP A 81 5.02 -9.74 -5.70
N LYS A 82 3.87 -10.39 -5.91
CA LYS A 82 3.55 -11.02 -7.21
C LYS A 82 3.33 -10.01 -8.33
N PHE A 83 2.71 -8.86 -8.05
CA PHE A 83 2.61 -7.77 -9.03
C PHE A 83 4.00 -7.29 -9.44
N LEU A 84 4.86 -6.99 -8.46
CA LEU A 84 6.23 -6.53 -8.73
C LEU A 84 7.04 -7.56 -9.53
N ARG A 85 6.94 -8.85 -9.22
CA ARG A 85 7.59 -9.93 -9.98
C ARG A 85 7.07 -10.09 -11.41
N LYS A 86 5.88 -9.59 -11.70
CA LYS A 86 5.35 -9.50 -13.07
C LYS A 86 5.76 -8.21 -13.78
N GLY A 87 6.62 -7.39 -13.19
CA GLY A 87 7.02 -6.09 -13.72
C GLY A 87 5.92 -5.03 -13.64
N LYS A 88 4.90 -5.24 -12.81
CA LYS A 88 3.80 -4.29 -12.60
C LYS A 88 4.06 -3.49 -11.34
N PHE A 89 4.52 -2.27 -11.51
CA PHE A 89 4.71 -1.34 -10.41
C PHE A 89 3.38 -0.68 -10.00
N LEU A 90 3.09 -0.71 -8.72
CA LEU A 90 2.05 0.06 -8.05
C LEU A 90 2.50 0.34 -6.62
N TYR A 91 1.97 1.40 -6.02
CA TYR A 91 2.22 1.72 -4.62
C TYR A 91 1.37 0.83 -3.70
N VAL A 92 1.64 0.90 -2.40
CA VAL A 92 0.79 0.26 -1.37
C VAL A 92 0.05 1.32 -0.57
N HIS A 93 -1.20 1.03 -0.21
CA HIS A 93 -1.96 1.88 0.71
C HIS A 93 -2.72 1.06 1.74
N GLY A 94 -3.10 1.69 2.83
CA GLY A 94 -3.94 1.13 3.88
C GLY A 94 -5.19 1.98 4.05
N ALA A 95 -6.29 1.34 4.38
CA ALA A 95 -7.55 1.99 4.68
C ALA A 95 -8.33 1.22 5.74
N ASP A 96 -9.18 1.93 6.47
CA ASP A 96 -10.12 1.30 7.38
C ASP A 96 -11.28 0.63 6.66
N ASP A 97 -11.65 1.14 5.48
CA ASP A 97 -12.90 0.74 4.80
C ASP A 97 -14.09 0.79 5.76
N ASN A 98 -14.17 1.90 6.50
CA ASN A 98 -15.06 2.09 7.63
C ASN A 98 -16.53 2.12 7.23
N HIS A 99 -17.35 1.28 7.88
CA HIS A 99 -18.79 1.21 7.68
C HIS A 99 -19.60 1.67 8.92
N ASN A 100 -18.91 2.07 10.00
CA ASN A 100 -19.53 2.51 11.26
C ASN A 100 -20.53 1.51 11.85
N LYS A 101 -20.25 0.21 11.73
CA LYS A 101 -21.16 -0.85 12.20
C LYS A 101 -21.09 -1.10 13.70
N ALA A 102 -19.98 -0.72 14.33
CA ALA A 102 -19.75 -0.90 15.76
C ALA A 102 -19.19 0.39 16.41
N PRO A 103 -19.51 0.66 17.67
CA PRO A 103 -19.01 1.84 18.38
C PRO A 103 -17.51 1.70 18.68
N PHE A 104 -16.86 2.85 18.97
CA PHE A 104 -15.46 2.86 19.41
C PHE A 104 -15.26 2.01 20.66
N GLY A 105 -14.22 1.17 20.68
CA GLY A 105 -13.89 0.24 21.75
C GLY A 105 -14.55 -1.13 21.63
N ASP A 106 -15.47 -1.34 20.69
CA ASP A 106 -15.98 -2.66 20.33
C ASP A 106 -14.94 -3.44 19.54
N LEU A 107 -14.92 -4.77 19.69
CA LEU A 107 -14.02 -5.66 18.95
C LEU A 107 -14.19 -5.54 17.43
N MET A 108 -15.42 -5.28 16.99
CA MET A 108 -15.80 -5.16 15.58
C MET A 108 -15.72 -3.71 15.06
N CYS A 109 -15.17 -2.78 15.86
CA CYS A 109 -14.95 -1.42 15.40
C CYS A 109 -13.94 -1.41 14.24
N ASP A 110 -14.38 -0.89 13.11
CA ASP A 110 -13.63 -0.80 11.87
C ASP A 110 -12.98 0.58 11.64
N SER A 111 -12.68 1.31 12.74
CA SER A 111 -12.07 2.64 12.68
C SER A 111 -10.68 2.66 13.31
N PHE A 112 -9.75 3.38 12.67
CA PHE A 112 -8.38 3.62 13.13
C PHE A 112 -7.51 2.37 13.25
N GLY A 113 -7.80 1.32 12.49
CA GLY A 113 -7.00 0.10 12.45
C GLY A 113 -5.87 0.17 11.41
N SER A 114 -6.13 0.83 10.28
CA SER A 114 -5.14 0.99 9.22
C SER A 114 -5.35 2.28 8.42
N TRP A 115 -4.25 2.85 7.94
CA TRP A 115 -4.30 4.09 7.14
C TRP A 115 -3.12 4.22 6.19
N THR A 116 -3.27 5.17 5.27
CA THR A 116 -2.18 5.66 4.42
C THR A 116 -1.57 6.90 5.06
N GLN A 117 -0.31 6.82 5.46
CA GLN A 117 0.43 7.95 5.95
C GLN A 117 1.04 8.73 4.78
N ILE A 118 0.63 9.99 4.60
CA ILE A 118 1.03 10.84 3.48
C ILE A 118 2.01 11.90 3.98
N LEU A 119 3.14 12.04 3.28
CA LEU A 119 4.17 13.04 3.57
C LEU A 119 3.96 14.26 2.67
N ALA A 120 2.99 15.09 3.01
CA ALA A 120 2.69 16.36 2.34
C ALA A 120 3.31 17.54 3.12
N GLU A 121 3.73 18.57 2.42
CA GLU A 121 4.32 19.78 3.02
C GLU A 121 3.28 20.62 3.80
N GLU A 122 2.02 20.53 3.36
CA GLU A 122 0.88 21.22 3.97
C GLU A 122 -0.42 20.43 3.76
N LEU A 123 -1.41 20.68 4.61
CA LEU A 123 -2.73 20.05 4.49
C LEU A 123 -3.61 20.81 3.48
N THR A 124 -3.21 20.77 2.21
CA THR A 124 -4.00 21.29 1.09
C THR A 124 -4.23 20.21 0.05
N TYR A 125 -5.34 20.30 -0.70
CA TYR A 125 -5.65 19.33 -1.73
C TYR A 125 -4.49 19.17 -2.76
N PRO A 126 -3.91 20.25 -3.32
CA PRO A 126 -2.81 20.12 -4.26
C PRO A 126 -1.56 19.45 -3.67
N ALA A 127 -1.20 19.78 -2.42
CA ALA A 127 -0.04 19.20 -1.76
C ALA A 127 -0.22 17.69 -1.48
N VAL A 128 -1.41 17.30 -1.04
CA VAL A 128 -1.74 15.89 -0.80
C VAL A 128 -1.72 15.09 -2.11
N ILE A 129 -2.36 15.60 -3.18
CA ILE A 129 -2.36 14.91 -4.48
C ILE A 129 -0.94 14.79 -5.04
N ARG A 130 -0.13 15.85 -4.94
CA ARG A 130 1.28 15.81 -5.37
C ARG A 130 2.06 14.75 -4.60
N ALA A 131 1.89 14.70 -3.27
CA ALA A 131 2.56 13.69 -2.45
C ALA A 131 2.16 12.26 -2.86
N LEU A 132 0.89 12.04 -3.20
CA LEU A 132 0.43 10.76 -3.73
C LEU A 132 1.06 10.46 -5.10
N GLU A 133 1.00 11.38 -6.05
CA GLU A 133 1.57 11.20 -7.40
C GLU A 133 3.08 10.94 -7.37
N GLU A 134 3.80 11.51 -6.40
CA GLU A 134 5.24 11.33 -6.19
C GLU A 134 5.60 10.10 -5.34
N GLY A 135 4.61 9.34 -4.85
CA GLY A 135 4.82 8.17 -4.01
C GLY A 135 5.30 8.50 -2.59
N ARG A 136 5.09 9.72 -2.11
CA ARG A 136 5.46 10.14 -0.76
C ARG A 136 4.42 9.71 0.28
N PHE A 137 4.20 8.43 0.38
CA PHE A 137 3.28 7.83 1.35
C PHE A 137 3.61 6.36 1.58
N TYR A 138 3.04 5.79 2.62
CA TYR A 138 3.15 4.38 2.95
C TYR A 138 1.89 3.87 3.67
N ALA A 139 1.68 2.56 3.65
CA ALA A 139 0.59 1.90 4.36
C ALA A 139 1.03 1.55 5.79
N THR A 140 0.17 1.75 6.79
CA THR A 140 0.49 1.42 8.18
C THR A 140 -0.72 1.03 9.01
N THR A 141 -0.47 0.19 10.03
CA THR A 141 -1.39 -0.12 11.12
C THR A 141 -0.88 0.44 12.48
N GLY A 142 0.19 1.26 12.45
CA GLY A 142 0.75 1.88 13.66
C GLY A 142 2.17 2.38 13.53
N PRO A 143 3.16 1.59 13.08
CA PRO A 143 4.53 2.05 12.96
C PRO A 143 4.67 3.25 12.01
N GLU A 144 5.56 4.18 12.37
CA GLU A 144 5.91 5.31 11.52
C GLU A 144 7.20 5.05 10.79
N ILE A 145 7.25 5.38 9.49
CA ILE A 145 8.48 5.47 8.70
C ILE A 145 8.89 6.93 8.69
N THR A 146 10.03 7.25 9.29
CA THR A 146 10.51 8.62 9.49
C THR A 146 11.54 9.06 8.46
N GLU A 147 12.18 8.09 7.80
CA GLU A 147 13.19 8.32 6.77
C GLU A 147 13.15 7.17 5.76
N LEU A 148 13.27 7.49 4.49
CA LEU A 148 13.60 6.53 3.43
C LEU A 148 14.45 7.25 2.39
N THR A 149 15.72 6.87 2.30
CA THR A 149 16.66 7.48 1.36
C THR A 149 17.31 6.43 0.47
N PHE A 150 17.54 6.79 -0.78
CA PHE A 150 18.16 5.95 -1.79
C PHE A 150 19.08 6.78 -2.67
N ASP A 151 20.34 6.40 -2.78
CA ASP A 151 21.35 7.10 -3.57
C ASP A 151 21.74 6.35 -4.87
N GLY A 152 20.97 5.34 -5.27
CA GLY A 152 21.21 4.50 -6.43
C GLY A 152 21.89 3.17 -6.12
N SER A 153 22.52 3.03 -4.95
CA SER A 153 23.14 1.78 -4.52
C SER A 153 22.95 1.49 -3.04
N HIS A 154 22.85 2.51 -2.23
CA HIS A 154 22.66 2.40 -0.78
C HIS A 154 21.27 2.88 -0.40
N VAL A 155 20.61 2.14 0.49
CA VAL A 155 19.30 2.51 1.01
C VAL A 155 19.34 2.54 2.54
N ARG A 156 18.69 3.57 3.11
CA ARG A 156 18.50 3.72 4.54
C ARG A 156 17.02 3.91 4.82
N ILE A 157 16.52 3.24 5.88
CA ILE A 157 15.20 3.42 6.44
C ILE A 157 15.30 3.76 7.93
N GLY A 158 14.55 4.79 8.36
CA GLY A 158 14.31 5.13 9.75
C GLY A 158 12.84 4.90 10.09
N CYS A 159 12.56 4.49 11.33
CA CYS A 159 11.18 4.25 11.77
C CYS A 159 11.01 4.49 13.28
N SER A 160 9.76 4.55 13.74
CA SER A 160 9.43 4.45 15.15
C SER A 160 9.97 3.13 15.74
N PRO A 161 10.14 2.99 17.08
CA PRO A 161 10.66 1.77 17.69
C PRO A 161 9.93 0.52 17.20
N ALA A 162 10.66 -0.41 16.60
CA ALA A 162 10.14 -1.61 15.96
C ALA A 162 10.87 -2.86 16.47
N GLN A 163 10.24 -4.03 16.34
CA GLN A 163 10.87 -5.31 16.63
C GLN A 163 11.84 -5.71 15.52
N ARG A 164 11.48 -5.44 14.28
CA ARG A 164 12.31 -5.72 13.10
C ARG A 164 11.94 -4.85 11.91
N ILE A 165 12.92 -4.64 11.06
CA ILE A 165 12.76 -4.06 9.74
C ILE A 165 13.16 -5.15 8.72
N VAL A 166 12.32 -5.36 7.70
CA VAL A 166 12.57 -6.36 6.67
C VAL A 166 12.68 -5.65 5.33
N VAL A 167 13.71 -5.95 4.58
CA VAL A 167 13.85 -5.55 3.18
C VAL A 167 13.47 -6.71 2.28
N HIS A 168 12.71 -6.40 1.26
CA HIS A 168 12.29 -7.32 0.20
C HIS A 168 12.71 -6.77 -1.14
N GLY A 169 13.08 -7.64 -2.07
CA GLY A 169 13.44 -7.19 -3.43
C GLY A 169 13.77 -8.33 -4.38
N SER A 170 13.97 -7.98 -5.64
CA SER A 170 14.36 -8.88 -6.71
C SER A 170 15.83 -8.62 -7.10
N PRO A 171 16.59 -9.67 -7.51
CA PRO A 171 16.32 -11.09 -7.34
C PRO A 171 16.78 -11.59 -5.96
N LYS A 172 15.91 -12.26 -5.24
CA LYS A 172 16.20 -12.91 -3.94
C LYS A 172 16.78 -11.99 -2.84
N LEU A 173 16.37 -10.75 -2.80
CA LEU A 173 16.69 -9.89 -1.66
C LEU A 173 15.61 -10.09 -0.58
N GLY A 174 16.02 -10.68 0.54
CA GLY A 174 15.20 -10.82 1.73
C GLY A 174 16.13 -10.80 2.94
N LYS A 175 16.07 -9.72 3.75
CA LYS A 175 16.90 -9.57 4.93
C LYS A 175 16.13 -8.91 6.05
N SER A 176 16.25 -9.46 7.26
CA SER A 176 15.69 -8.87 8.48
C SER A 176 16.78 -8.20 9.30
N PHE A 177 16.48 -7.02 9.79
CA PHE A 177 17.29 -6.28 10.76
C PHE A 177 16.55 -6.27 12.08
N TYR A 178 17.22 -6.63 13.15
CA TYR A 178 16.70 -6.70 14.52
C TYR A 178 17.86 -6.72 15.51
N ASN A 179 17.59 -6.38 16.76
CA ASN A 179 18.56 -6.50 17.85
C ASN A 179 18.43 -7.90 18.49
N PRO A 180 19.52 -8.70 18.58
CA PRO A 180 19.47 -10.05 19.13
C PRO A 180 19.03 -10.15 20.59
N ASP A 181 19.17 -9.06 21.36
CA ASP A 181 18.69 -8.94 22.73
C ASP A 181 17.19 -8.61 22.85
N GLY A 182 16.49 -8.45 21.71
CA GLY A 182 15.09 -8.11 21.65
C GLY A 182 14.76 -6.63 21.88
N SER A 183 15.79 -5.78 22.07
CA SER A 183 15.56 -4.35 22.17
C SER A 183 15.06 -3.76 20.84
N PRO A 184 14.27 -2.67 20.86
CA PRO A 184 13.74 -2.08 19.64
C PRO A 184 14.84 -1.60 18.69
N ILE A 185 14.59 -1.72 17.38
CA ILE A 185 15.38 -1.12 16.31
C ILE A 185 14.64 0.09 15.73
N THR A 186 15.35 1.13 15.31
CA THR A 186 14.79 2.36 14.73
C THR A 186 15.32 2.71 13.36
N HIS A 187 16.34 2.00 12.87
CA HIS A 187 16.90 2.22 11.53
C HIS A 187 17.54 0.96 10.99
N ALA A 188 17.62 0.88 9.68
CA ALA A 188 18.39 -0.12 8.96
C ALA A 188 18.99 0.50 7.70
N GLU A 189 20.14 -0.01 7.29
CA GLU A 189 20.77 0.39 6.04
C GLU A 189 21.44 -0.80 5.36
N LEU A 190 21.52 -0.77 4.04
CA LEU A 190 22.18 -1.80 3.26
C LEU A 190 22.55 -1.29 1.88
N ASP A 191 23.61 -1.91 1.33
CA ASP A 191 23.91 -1.79 -0.08
C ASP A 191 23.04 -2.74 -0.89
N LEU A 192 22.41 -2.22 -1.95
CA LEU A 192 21.60 -3.02 -2.84
C LEU A 192 22.49 -3.77 -3.85
N PRO A 193 22.08 -4.98 -4.25
CA PRO A 193 22.80 -5.68 -5.31
C PRO A 193 22.72 -4.88 -6.61
N PRO A 194 23.77 -4.94 -7.48
CA PRO A 194 23.85 -4.15 -8.71
C PRO A 194 22.79 -4.55 -9.75
N ILE A 195 22.12 -5.67 -9.55
CA ILE A 195 21.03 -6.17 -10.38
C ILE A 195 19.81 -6.29 -9.49
N GLY A 196 18.89 -5.34 -9.59
CA GLY A 196 17.64 -5.34 -8.84
C GLY A 196 16.56 -4.64 -9.63
N GLU A 197 15.33 -5.19 -9.60
CA GLU A 197 14.19 -4.61 -10.29
C GLU A 197 13.35 -3.76 -9.36
N TYR A 198 13.28 -4.14 -8.07
CA TYR A 198 12.55 -3.42 -7.05
C TYR A 198 13.09 -3.71 -5.65
N VAL A 199 12.80 -2.82 -4.73
CA VAL A 199 12.99 -2.99 -3.28
C VAL A 199 11.84 -2.32 -2.55
N TYR A 200 11.38 -2.94 -1.46
CA TYR A 200 10.43 -2.34 -0.54
C TYR A 200 10.75 -2.78 0.90
N PHE A 201 10.20 -2.06 1.87
CA PHE A 201 10.44 -2.32 3.28
C PHE A 201 9.16 -2.64 4.03
N SER A 202 9.32 -3.46 5.06
CA SER A 202 8.29 -3.75 6.05
C SER A 202 8.83 -3.52 7.44
N VAL A 203 8.15 -2.73 8.24
CA VAL A 203 8.47 -2.45 9.65
C VAL A 203 7.44 -3.18 10.51
N TYR A 204 7.89 -3.97 11.48
CA TYR A 204 7.01 -4.75 12.35
C TYR A 204 7.27 -4.41 13.82
N THR A 205 6.21 -4.17 14.58
CA THR A 205 6.25 -4.00 16.04
C THR A 205 6.02 -5.31 16.76
N ALA A 206 6.34 -5.34 18.07
CA ALA A 206 6.15 -6.53 18.91
C ALA A 206 4.67 -6.89 19.12
N ASP A 207 3.76 -5.93 19.02
CA ASP A 207 2.30 -6.13 19.12
C ASP A 207 1.64 -6.53 17.79
N GLY A 208 2.44 -6.83 16.76
CA GLY A 208 1.96 -7.34 15.47
C GLY A 208 1.53 -6.29 14.46
N LYS A 209 1.70 -5.00 14.76
CA LYS A 209 1.44 -3.94 13.79
C LYS A 209 2.54 -3.84 12.75
N ALA A 210 2.21 -3.30 11.58
CA ALA A 210 3.16 -3.18 10.50
C ALA A 210 3.00 -1.88 9.68
N ALA A 211 4.11 -1.49 9.02
CA ALA A 211 4.09 -0.48 7.95
C ALA A 211 4.84 -1.02 6.73
N HIS A 212 4.38 -0.65 5.54
CA HIS A 212 4.96 -1.09 4.25
C HIS A 212 5.13 0.08 3.29
N THR A 213 6.31 0.12 2.60
CA THR A 213 6.59 1.12 1.55
C THR A 213 6.24 0.62 0.18
#